data_fe75cb664066a57a2ba902ae3e9e88b9
#
_entry.id   fe75cb664066a57a2ba902ae3e9e88b9
#
_cell.length_a   1.000
_cell.length_b   1.000
_cell.length_c   1.000
_cell.angle_alpha   90.00
_cell.angle_beta   90.00
_cell.angle_gamma   90.00
#
_symmetry.space_group_name_H-M   'P 1'
#
loop_
_entity.id
_entity.type
_entity.pdbx_description
1 polymer ?
#
loop_
_entity_poly.entity_id
_entity_poly.type
_entity_poly.pdbx_seq_one_letter_code
_entity_poly.pdbx_strand_id
1 'polypeptide(L)'
;YFGKDNDNNIVFMIPSKMPKVAPIYQETKSLRFAFNKKCTFRSDAEEKTQVVHLLTCKEENEDKILAFIRLTRAFAQGERDNDQLYLSKLFSSISSLFDRKRQVSEIEIQGLYAELYVILQLYKAGCDISKCWQSKNMMKFDFSINENKRMEIKSTIKTSRTHHFKHDQLLSELYDIRIVSIMLQKNDYGESLGELIEQIRDKFADDYALLVHIESTISQIDSEELYRIKYDSTYTKANLRYYNAKDIPHFNEKTPDGVFNAEYDCALDTSPALSEQDMIFWISEG
;
A
#
# COMPACT_ATOMS: atom_id res chain seq x y z
N TYR A 1 -11.18 16.43 14.72
CA TYR A 1 -10.84 17.86 14.80
C TYR A 1 -9.32 18.04 14.68
N PHE A 2 -8.92 19.17 14.04
CA PHE A 2 -7.52 19.59 14.02
C PHE A 2 -7.35 20.84 14.88
N GLY A 3 -6.15 20.99 15.45
CA GLY A 3 -5.76 22.17 16.23
C GLY A 3 -4.24 22.27 16.29
N LYS A 4 -3.77 23.17 17.16
CA LYS A 4 -2.35 23.32 17.48
C LYS A 4 -2.14 23.17 18.99
N ASP A 5 -0.99 22.58 19.37
CA ASP A 5 -0.58 22.56 20.76
C ASP A 5 0.18 23.86 21.15
N ASN A 6 0.66 23.94 22.39
CA ASN A 6 1.38 25.13 22.90
C ASN A 6 2.71 25.37 22.16
N ASP A 7 3.27 24.35 21.54
CA ASP A 7 4.51 24.39 20.77
C ASP A 7 4.25 24.65 19.28
N ASN A 8 2.99 24.98 18.90
CA ASN A 8 2.52 25.23 17.54
C ASN A 8 2.51 23.98 16.61
N ASN A 9 2.65 22.79 17.17
CA ASN A 9 2.55 21.54 16.40
C ASN A 9 1.12 21.24 15.96
N ILE A 10 0.95 20.63 14.81
CA ILE A 10 -0.37 20.17 14.33
C ILE A 10 -0.85 18.99 15.17
N VAL A 11 -2.06 19.11 15.71
CA VAL A 11 -2.69 18.08 16.53
C VAL A 11 -4.00 17.60 15.89
N PHE A 12 -4.13 16.30 15.72
CA PHE A 12 -5.37 15.64 15.39
C PHE A 12 -6.05 15.10 16.64
N MET A 13 -7.34 15.36 16.81
CA MET A 13 -8.09 15.08 18.04
C MET A 13 -9.35 14.29 17.74
N ILE A 14 -9.60 13.25 18.54
CA ILE A 14 -10.81 12.43 18.48
C ILE A 14 -11.41 12.37 19.90
N PRO A 15 -12.72 12.64 20.08
CA PRO A 15 -13.38 12.43 21.37
C PRO A 15 -13.27 10.97 21.82
N SER A 16 -12.92 10.76 23.08
CA SER A 16 -12.88 9.41 23.65
C SER A 16 -14.28 8.88 23.93
N LYS A 17 -14.52 7.64 23.53
CA LYS A 17 -15.72 6.88 23.94
C LYS A 17 -15.53 6.19 25.30
N MET A 18 -14.31 6.13 25.84
CA MET A 18 -13.96 5.46 27.10
C MET A 18 -13.21 6.40 28.06
N PRO A 19 -13.86 7.48 28.53
CA PRO A 19 -13.17 8.52 29.31
C PRO A 19 -12.68 8.07 30.69
N LYS A 20 -13.11 6.89 31.19
CA LYS A 20 -12.71 6.33 32.47
C LYS A 20 -11.45 5.45 32.41
N VAL A 21 -10.95 5.14 31.21
CA VAL A 21 -9.72 4.36 31.05
C VAL A 21 -8.50 5.27 31.27
N ALA A 22 -7.48 4.74 31.94
CA ALA A 22 -6.25 5.50 32.21
C ALA A 22 -5.58 5.98 30.91
N PRO A 23 -4.96 7.17 30.92
CA PRO A 23 -4.27 7.69 29.73
C PRO A 23 -3.04 6.85 29.41
N ILE A 24 -2.79 6.62 28.11
CA ILE A 24 -1.62 5.94 27.60
C ILE A 24 -0.88 6.92 26.68
N TYR A 25 0.44 6.94 26.78
CA TYR A 25 1.30 7.81 25.98
C TYR A 25 2.30 6.99 25.21
N GLN A 26 2.48 7.37 23.93
CA GLN A 26 3.55 6.88 23.07
C GLN A 26 4.20 8.08 22.39
N GLU A 27 5.50 8.07 22.26
CA GLU A 27 6.24 9.18 21.66
C GLU A 27 7.41 8.68 20.83
N THR A 28 7.58 9.28 19.65
CA THR A 28 8.75 9.19 18.80
C THR A 28 9.38 10.56 18.61
N LYS A 29 10.48 10.66 17.87
CA LYS A 29 11.07 11.94 17.52
C LYS A 29 10.07 12.88 16.83
N SER A 30 9.26 12.32 15.93
CA SER A 30 8.38 13.07 15.02
C SER A 30 6.91 13.12 15.42
N LEU A 31 6.48 12.20 16.28
CA LEU A 31 5.08 12.05 16.68
C LEU A 31 4.93 11.89 18.18
N ARG A 32 3.80 12.39 18.71
CA ARG A 32 3.33 12.10 20.06
C ARG A 32 1.87 11.62 19.98
N PHE A 33 1.59 10.52 20.64
CA PHE A 33 0.25 9.98 20.81
C PHE A 33 -0.13 9.98 22.30
N ALA A 34 -1.30 10.53 22.60
CA ALA A 34 -1.89 10.49 23.93
C ALA A 34 -3.32 9.95 23.86
N PHE A 35 -3.50 8.74 24.38
CA PHE A 35 -4.80 8.09 24.46
C PHE A 35 -5.51 8.47 25.77
N ASN A 36 -6.82 8.81 25.71
CA ASN A 36 -7.65 9.18 26.88
C ASN A 36 -7.09 10.37 27.71
N LYS A 37 -6.52 11.34 27.05
CA LYS A 37 -6.01 12.55 27.73
C LYS A 37 -7.13 13.56 27.97
N LYS A 38 -7.26 14.06 29.21
CA LYS A 38 -8.14 15.18 29.51
C LYS A 38 -7.47 16.47 29.02
N CYS A 39 -8.14 17.16 28.10
CA CYS A 39 -7.63 18.39 27.48
C CYS A 39 -8.65 19.51 27.56
N THR A 40 -8.14 20.72 27.71
CA THR A 40 -8.94 21.95 27.63
C THR A 40 -8.64 22.61 26.29
N PHE A 41 -9.66 22.82 25.51
CA PHE A 41 -9.60 23.48 24.20
C PHE A 41 -10.09 24.91 24.33
N ARG A 42 -9.37 25.81 23.70
CA ARG A 42 -9.75 27.22 23.59
C ARG A 42 -10.01 27.54 22.14
N SER A 43 -11.17 28.08 21.87
CA SER A 43 -11.52 28.74 20.60
C SER A 43 -11.89 30.19 20.91
N ASP A 44 -12.04 31.00 19.87
CA ASP A 44 -12.41 32.41 20.01
C ASP A 44 -13.76 32.61 20.74
N ALA A 45 -14.59 31.56 20.80
CA ALA A 45 -15.94 31.62 21.38
C ALA A 45 -16.09 30.89 22.72
N GLU A 46 -15.31 29.79 22.96
CA GLU A 46 -15.55 28.92 24.12
C GLU A 46 -14.27 28.21 24.60
N GLU A 47 -14.25 27.92 25.90
CA GLU A 47 -13.29 27.01 26.53
C GLU A 47 -14.02 25.72 26.93
N LYS A 48 -13.58 24.56 26.37
CA LYS A 48 -14.22 23.27 26.60
C LYS A 48 -13.20 22.23 27.04
N THR A 49 -13.51 21.56 28.16
CA THR A 49 -12.68 20.45 28.67
C THR A 49 -13.35 19.11 28.36
N GLN A 50 -12.61 18.22 27.70
CA GLN A 50 -13.10 16.86 27.40
C GLN A 50 -11.95 15.84 27.34
N VAL A 51 -12.29 14.56 27.43
CA VAL A 51 -11.32 13.48 27.26
C VAL A 51 -11.23 13.11 25.78
N VAL A 52 -10.03 13.10 25.26
CA VAL A 52 -9.76 12.90 23.83
C VAL A 52 -8.57 11.97 23.61
N HIS A 53 -8.48 11.42 22.42
CA HIS A 53 -7.26 10.87 21.87
C HIS A 53 -6.57 11.96 21.05
N LEU A 54 -5.27 12.18 21.29
CA LEU A 54 -4.46 13.19 20.62
C LEU A 54 -3.35 12.51 19.82
N LEU A 55 -3.19 12.92 18.60
CA LEU A 55 -2.03 12.60 17.78
C LEU A 55 -1.38 13.90 17.33
N THR A 56 -0.15 14.14 17.76
CA THR A 56 0.61 15.37 17.51
C THR A 56 1.73 15.09 16.51
N CYS A 57 1.81 15.89 15.45
CA CYS A 57 2.91 15.92 14.50
C CYS A 57 3.93 16.98 14.96
N LYS A 58 5.17 16.56 15.24
CA LYS A 58 6.28 17.45 15.67
C LYS A 58 7.24 17.79 14.52
N GLU A 59 6.88 17.44 13.29
CA GLU A 59 7.69 17.70 12.10
C GLU A 59 7.52 19.14 11.61
N GLU A 60 8.60 19.67 11.05
CA GLU A 60 8.63 20.98 10.40
C GLU A 60 8.57 20.87 8.86
N ASN A 61 8.82 19.68 8.31
CA ASN A 61 8.79 19.42 6.89
C ASN A 61 7.35 19.42 6.38
N GLU A 62 7.04 20.28 5.40
CA GLU A 62 5.70 20.45 4.85
C GLU A 62 5.11 19.17 4.26
N ASP A 63 5.89 18.37 3.52
CA ASP A 63 5.42 17.12 2.91
C ASP A 63 4.96 16.12 3.97
N LYS A 64 5.74 16.02 5.06
CA LYS A 64 5.41 15.15 6.18
C LYS A 64 4.17 15.64 6.93
N ILE A 65 4.04 16.96 7.12
CA ILE A 65 2.84 17.57 7.72
C ILE A 65 1.62 17.28 6.85
N LEU A 66 1.74 17.43 5.54
CA LEU A 66 0.66 17.13 4.59
C LEU A 66 0.27 15.64 4.62
N ALA A 67 1.25 14.73 4.63
CA ALA A 67 1.00 13.30 4.77
C ALA A 67 0.27 12.98 6.08
N PHE A 68 0.71 13.56 7.19
CA PHE A 68 0.02 13.44 8.48
C PHE A 68 -1.44 13.93 8.40
N ILE A 69 -1.70 15.08 7.81
CA ILE A 69 -3.05 15.64 7.67
C ILE A 69 -3.92 14.75 6.79
N ARG A 70 -3.40 14.27 5.65
CA ARG A 70 -4.12 13.38 4.72
C ARG A 70 -4.55 12.08 5.42
N LEU A 71 -3.62 11.42 6.10
CA LEU A 71 -3.89 10.16 6.78
C LEU A 71 -4.87 10.31 7.94
N THR A 72 -4.67 11.33 8.76
CA THR A 72 -5.57 11.57 9.88
C THR A 72 -6.96 12.03 9.43
N ARG A 73 -7.06 12.74 8.30
CA ARG A 73 -8.34 13.08 7.67
C ARG A 73 -9.05 11.86 7.11
N ALA A 74 -8.36 11.01 6.33
CA ALA A 74 -8.90 9.75 5.83
C ALA A 74 -9.35 8.86 6.98
N PHE A 75 -8.53 8.73 8.04
CA PHE A 75 -8.93 8.09 9.28
C PHE A 75 -10.19 8.70 9.89
N ALA A 76 -10.37 10.02 9.84
CA ALA A 76 -11.54 10.71 10.39
C ALA A 76 -12.84 10.45 9.62
N GLN A 77 -12.75 10.13 8.34
CA GLN A 77 -13.89 9.91 7.44
C GLN A 77 -14.34 8.44 7.38
N GLY A 78 -13.45 7.47 7.67
CA GLY A 78 -13.76 6.04 7.62
C GLY A 78 -14.71 5.57 8.75
N GLU A 79 -15.46 4.49 8.50
CA GLU A 79 -16.19 3.76 9.54
C GLU A 79 -15.21 3.15 10.52
N ARG A 80 -15.44 3.33 11.83
CA ARG A 80 -14.47 2.94 12.86
C ARG A 80 -15.10 2.58 14.19
N ASP A 81 -14.51 1.57 14.77
CA ASP A 81 -14.47 1.42 16.20
C ASP A 81 -13.27 2.22 16.72
N ASN A 82 -13.53 3.30 17.47
CA ASN A 82 -12.49 4.11 18.12
C ASN A 82 -11.88 3.35 19.29
N ASP A 83 -11.37 2.17 19.04
CA ASP A 83 -10.70 1.39 20.06
C ASP A 83 -9.19 1.73 20.09
N GLN A 84 -8.57 1.39 21.22
CA GLN A 84 -7.15 1.60 21.45
C GLN A 84 -6.28 0.89 20.40
N LEU A 85 -6.69 -0.29 19.96
CA LEU A 85 -5.94 -1.09 19.00
C LEU A 85 -5.89 -0.41 17.63
N TYR A 86 -7.02 0.14 17.20
CA TYR A 86 -7.11 0.83 15.91
C TYR A 86 -6.27 2.11 15.89
N LEU A 87 -6.33 2.90 16.98
CA LEU A 87 -5.52 4.11 17.12
C LEU A 87 -4.02 3.81 17.27
N SER A 88 -3.67 2.71 17.93
CA SER A 88 -2.26 2.26 17.99
C SER A 88 -1.72 1.83 16.62
N LYS A 89 -2.55 1.18 15.79
CA LYS A 89 -2.20 0.85 14.40
C LYS A 89 -2.01 2.12 13.57
N LEU A 90 -2.90 3.10 13.71
CA LEU A 90 -2.75 4.40 13.06
C LEU A 90 -1.43 5.08 13.47
N PHE A 91 -1.12 5.13 14.78
CA PHE A 91 0.12 5.69 15.27
C PHE A 91 1.34 4.98 14.68
N SER A 92 1.36 3.66 14.68
CA SER A 92 2.46 2.87 14.11
C SER A 92 2.61 3.11 12.60
N SER A 93 1.50 3.19 11.86
CA SER A 93 1.51 3.47 10.43
C SER A 93 2.05 4.87 10.13
N ILE A 94 1.60 5.89 10.87
CA ILE A 94 2.09 7.26 10.71
C ILE A 94 3.54 7.39 11.19
N SER A 95 3.95 6.67 12.25
CA SER A 95 5.34 6.70 12.72
C SER A 95 6.33 6.24 11.65
N SER A 96 5.95 5.25 10.84
CA SER A 96 6.79 4.78 9.73
C SER A 96 7.01 5.85 8.64
N LEU A 97 6.11 6.84 8.52
CA LEU A 97 6.26 7.95 7.56
C LEU A 97 7.44 8.87 7.88
N PHE A 98 7.90 8.86 9.13
CA PHE A 98 8.94 9.78 9.60
C PHE A 98 10.31 9.11 9.74
N ASP A 99 10.40 7.82 9.36
CA ASP A 99 11.68 7.12 9.29
C ASP A 99 12.59 7.74 8.21
N ARG A 100 13.89 7.50 8.29
CA ARG A 100 14.84 8.05 7.33
C ARG A 100 14.50 7.60 5.92
N LYS A 101 14.36 8.56 4.97
CA LYS A 101 14.28 8.27 3.54
C LYS A 101 15.50 7.43 3.13
N ARG A 102 15.24 6.36 2.36
CA ARG A 102 16.27 5.50 1.78
C ARG A 102 16.33 5.71 0.27
N GLN A 103 17.48 5.47 -0.30
CA GLN A 103 17.56 5.34 -1.75
C GLN A 103 16.81 4.07 -2.17
N VAL A 104 15.90 4.23 -3.12
CA VAL A 104 15.08 3.15 -3.66
C VAL A 104 15.57 2.84 -5.07
N SER A 105 15.72 1.56 -5.37
CA SER A 105 16.13 1.15 -6.72
C SER A 105 15.03 1.39 -7.74
N GLU A 106 15.40 1.57 -9.01
CA GLU A 106 14.43 1.65 -10.12
C GLU A 106 13.53 0.40 -10.18
N ILE A 107 14.05 -0.77 -9.81
CA ILE A 107 13.32 -2.04 -9.79
C ILE A 107 12.21 -1.99 -8.72
N GLU A 108 12.47 -1.41 -7.55
CA GLU A 108 11.45 -1.25 -6.50
C GLU A 108 10.36 -0.26 -6.93
N ILE A 109 10.73 0.88 -7.54
CA ILE A 109 9.77 1.85 -8.11
C ILE A 109 8.92 1.17 -9.20
N GLN A 110 9.54 0.40 -10.09
CA GLN A 110 8.87 -0.35 -11.13
C GLN A 110 7.89 -1.39 -10.58
N GLY A 111 8.30 -2.15 -9.56
CA GLY A 111 7.46 -3.14 -8.89
C GLY A 111 6.23 -2.49 -8.26
N LEU A 112 6.44 -1.44 -7.46
CA LEU A 112 5.35 -0.72 -6.81
C LEU A 112 4.39 -0.06 -7.82
N TYR A 113 4.93 0.52 -8.90
CA TYR A 113 4.10 1.04 -10.00
C TYR A 113 3.21 -0.06 -10.58
N ALA A 114 3.76 -1.25 -10.83
CA ALA A 114 3.02 -2.36 -11.41
C ALA A 114 1.90 -2.87 -10.48
N GLU A 115 2.17 -3.02 -9.18
CA GLU A 115 1.17 -3.44 -8.19
C GLU A 115 0.02 -2.43 -8.10
N LEU A 116 0.31 -1.14 -7.95
CA LEU A 116 -0.69 -0.08 -7.88
C LEU A 116 -1.46 0.09 -9.20
N TYR A 117 -0.78 -0.10 -10.33
CA TYR A 117 -1.42 -0.09 -11.65
C TYR A 117 -2.47 -1.20 -11.77
N VAL A 118 -2.18 -2.41 -11.32
CA VAL A 118 -3.14 -3.54 -11.33
C VAL A 118 -4.34 -3.24 -10.43
N ILE A 119 -4.13 -2.69 -9.23
CA ILE A 119 -5.24 -2.26 -8.35
C ILE A 119 -6.17 -1.32 -9.11
N LEU A 120 -5.61 -0.26 -9.73
CA LEU A 120 -6.40 0.74 -10.45
C LEU A 120 -7.10 0.17 -11.69
N GLN A 121 -6.45 -0.72 -12.47
CA GLN A 121 -7.05 -1.31 -13.66
C GLN A 121 -8.19 -2.26 -13.32
N LEU A 122 -8.02 -3.15 -12.34
CA LEU A 122 -9.08 -4.04 -11.89
C LEU A 122 -10.24 -3.28 -11.26
N TYR A 123 -9.97 -2.22 -10.50
CA TYR A 123 -11.02 -1.34 -10.00
C TYR A 123 -11.84 -0.69 -11.13
N LYS A 124 -11.17 -0.18 -12.18
CA LYS A 124 -11.84 0.37 -13.38
C LYS A 124 -12.68 -0.68 -14.12
N ALA A 125 -12.31 -1.95 -14.02
CA ALA A 125 -13.06 -3.08 -14.57
C ALA A 125 -14.17 -3.60 -13.63
N GLY A 126 -14.40 -2.94 -12.48
CA GLY A 126 -15.44 -3.27 -11.50
C GLY A 126 -15.02 -4.28 -10.44
N CYS A 127 -13.72 -4.58 -10.31
CA CYS A 127 -13.19 -5.54 -9.34
C CYS A 127 -12.22 -4.83 -8.38
N ASP A 128 -12.64 -4.62 -7.13
CA ASP A 128 -11.82 -3.99 -6.09
C ASP A 128 -11.00 -5.04 -5.33
N ILE A 129 -9.68 -4.97 -5.50
CA ILE A 129 -8.70 -5.82 -4.81
C ILE A 129 -7.83 -5.04 -3.81
N SER A 130 -8.14 -3.78 -3.54
CA SER A 130 -7.34 -2.90 -2.67
C SER A 130 -7.04 -3.50 -1.31
N LYS A 131 -8.03 -4.17 -0.71
CA LYS A 131 -7.92 -4.82 0.60
C LYS A 131 -7.09 -6.11 0.60
N CYS A 132 -6.83 -6.67 -0.57
CA CYS A 132 -6.05 -7.90 -0.75
C CYS A 132 -4.54 -7.63 -0.87
N TRP A 133 -4.15 -6.38 -1.04
CA TRP A 133 -2.76 -5.98 -1.27
C TRP A 133 -1.89 -6.17 -0.03
N GLN A 134 -0.70 -6.78 -0.20
CA GLN A 134 0.23 -7.13 0.85
C GLN A 134 1.56 -6.39 0.64
N SER A 135 1.80 -5.28 1.33
CA SER A 135 3.03 -4.48 1.17
C SER A 135 4.20 -4.89 2.06
N LYS A 136 4.05 -5.92 2.89
CA LYS A 136 5.14 -6.29 3.79
C LYS A 136 6.13 -7.22 3.09
N ASN A 137 7.40 -6.84 3.07
CA ASN A 137 8.55 -7.63 2.53
C ASN A 137 8.66 -9.08 3.05
N MET A 138 7.82 -9.48 4.01
CA MET A 138 7.77 -10.83 4.58
C MET A 138 6.65 -11.70 4.00
N MET A 139 5.80 -11.14 3.14
CA MET A 139 4.74 -11.89 2.49
C MET A 139 5.26 -12.46 1.18
N LYS A 140 4.83 -13.69 0.88
CA LYS A 140 5.30 -14.47 -0.27
C LYS A 140 4.71 -14.00 -1.59
N PHE A 141 3.52 -13.39 -1.54
CA PHE A 141 2.74 -12.93 -2.69
C PHE A 141 2.29 -11.49 -2.50
N ASP A 142 2.12 -10.77 -3.59
CA ASP A 142 1.71 -9.37 -3.57
C ASP A 142 0.25 -9.20 -3.13
N PHE A 143 -0.61 -10.18 -3.48
CA PHE A 143 -2.03 -10.15 -3.11
C PHE A 143 -2.50 -11.48 -2.54
N SER A 144 -3.27 -11.41 -1.46
CA SER A 144 -4.01 -12.53 -0.88
C SER A 144 -5.50 -12.30 -1.06
N ILE A 145 -6.10 -12.93 -2.08
CA ILE A 145 -7.50 -12.72 -2.44
C ILE A 145 -8.42 -13.34 -1.39
N ASN A 146 -8.12 -14.58 -0.99
CA ASN A 146 -8.77 -15.28 0.12
C ASN A 146 -7.80 -16.31 0.72
N GLU A 147 -8.29 -17.28 1.50
CA GLU A 147 -7.45 -18.29 2.15
C GLU A 147 -6.67 -19.15 1.14
N ASN A 148 -7.23 -19.40 -0.05
CA ASN A 148 -6.68 -20.32 -1.04
C ASN A 148 -6.15 -19.64 -2.31
N LYS A 149 -6.49 -18.37 -2.58
CA LYS A 149 -6.14 -17.68 -3.81
C LYS A 149 -5.05 -16.63 -3.59
N ARG A 150 -4.03 -16.67 -4.42
CA ARG A 150 -2.88 -15.73 -4.40
C ARG A 150 -2.65 -15.13 -5.76
N MET A 151 -2.20 -13.90 -5.79
CA MET A 151 -1.79 -13.23 -7.02
C MET A 151 -0.42 -12.59 -6.83
N GLU A 152 0.42 -12.75 -7.84
CA GLU A 152 1.77 -12.20 -7.92
C GLU A 152 1.87 -11.30 -9.13
N ILE A 153 2.46 -10.13 -8.97
CA ILE A 153 2.67 -9.17 -10.05
C ILE A 153 4.13 -9.23 -10.49
N LYS A 154 4.33 -9.34 -11.77
CA LYS A 154 5.66 -9.29 -12.38
C LYS A 154 5.71 -8.20 -13.45
N SER A 155 6.71 -7.33 -13.36
CA SER A 155 6.91 -6.26 -14.34
C SER A 155 8.28 -6.36 -14.99
N THR A 156 8.39 -5.92 -16.25
CA THR A 156 9.65 -5.86 -16.98
C THR A 156 9.67 -4.69 -17.95
N ILE A 157 10.85 -4.08 -18.11
CA ILE A 157 11.13 -3.10 -19.17
C ILE A 157 11.88 -3.73 -20.37
N LYS A 158 12.12 -5.05 -20.31
CA LYS A 158 12.77 -5.80 -21.42
C LYS A 158 11.76 -6.01 -22.55
N THR A 159 12.28 -6.32 -23.73
CA THR A 159 11.47 -6.62 -24.92
C THR A 159 10.85 -8.01 -24.90
N SER A 160 11.33 -8.90 -24.04
CA SER A 160 10.79 -10.25 -23.78
C SER A 160 10.04 -10.30 -22.48
N ARG A 161 8.97 -11.08 -22.41
CA ARG A 161 8.16 -11.30 -21.21
C ARG A 161 8.80 -12.38 -20.33
N THR A 162 10.02 -12.11 -19.88
CA THR A 162 10.79 -12.99 -19.00
C THR A 162 10.83 -12.39 -17.60
N HIS A 163 10.44 -13.19 -16.61
CA HIS A 163 10.36 -12.75 -15.22
C HIS A 163 11.09 -13.71 -14.29
N HIS A 164 11.63 -13.14 -13.22
CA HIS A 164 12.27 -13.86 -12.14
C HIS A 164 11.22 -14.34 -11.13
N PHE A 165 11.25 -15.63 -10.78
CA PHE A 165 10.34 -16.25 -9.82
C PHE A 165 11.11 -16.95 -8.72
N LYS A 166 10.63 -16.79 -7.50
CA LYS A 166 10.91 -17.77 -6.45
C LYS A 166 10.13 -19.04 -6.75
N HIS A 167 10.78 -20.17 -6.63
CA HIS A 167 10.18 -21.48 -6.95
C HIS A 167 8.78 -21.66 -6.35
N ASP A 168 8.63 -21.29 -5.11
CA ASP A 168 7.38 -21.35 -4.38
C ASP A 168 6.26 -20.43 -4.92
N GLN A 169 6.55 -19.44 -5.74
CA GLN A 169 5.54 -18.56 -6.33
C GLN A 169 4.79 -19.23 -7.49
N LEU A 170 5.33 -20.33 -8.02
CA LEU A 170 4.73 -21.10 -9.09
C LEU A 170 4.20 -22.48 -8.63
N LEU A 171 4.57 -22.92 -7.41
CA LEU A 171 4.04 -24.16 -6.83
C LEU A 171 2.61 -24.00 -6.35
N SER A 172 1.66 -24.56 -7.08
CA SER A 172 0.22 -24.43 -6.81
C SER A 172 -0.37 -25.58 -5.96
N GLU A 173 0.45 -26.24 -5.13
CA GLU A 173 -0.05 -27.30 -4.23
C GLU A 173 -0.92 -26.76 -3.10
N LEU A 174 -0.56 -25.57 -2.56
CA LEU A 174 -1.23 -24.96 -1.43
C LEU A 174 -2.24 -23.89 -1.84
N TYR A 175 -2.01 -23.24 -2.98
CA TYR A 175 -2.79 -22.10 -3.42
C TYR A 175 -3.13 -22.18 -4.91
N ASP A 176 -4.29 -21.65 -5.28
CA ASP A 176 -4.60 -21.30 -6.66
C ASP A 176 -3.97 -19.94 -6.96
N ILE A 177 -2.94 -19.93 -7.82
CA ILE A 177 -2.06 -18.79 -8.04
C ILE A 177 -2.29 -18.20 -9.43
N ARG A 178 -2.50 -16.88 -9.48
CA ARG A 178 -2.49 -16.12 -10.74
C ARG A 178 -1.27 -15.21 -10.77
N ILE A 179 -0.67 -15.14 -11.96
CA ILE A 179 0.46 -14.25 -12.24
C ILE A 179 -0.06 -13.14 -13.16
N VAL A 180 0.16 -11.91 -12.76
CA VAL A 180 -0.11 -10.73 -13.60
C VAL A 180 1.22 -10.22 -14.11
N SER A 181 1.39 -10.22 -15.42
CA SER A 181 2.61 -9.78 -16.07
C SER A 181 2.38 -8.50 -16.84
N ILE A 182 3.20 -7.50 -16.55
CA ILE A 182 3.16 -6.17 -17.16
C ILE A 182 4.48 -5.89 -17.84
N MET A 183 4.45 -5.56 -19.14
CA MET A 183 5.59 -4.96 -19.81
C MET A 183 5.45 -3.45 -19.76
N LEU A 184 6.53 -2.78 -19.38
CA LEU A 184 6.60 -1.33 -19.23
C LEU A 184 7.58 -0.76 -20.25
N GLN A 185 7.28 0.41 -20.76
CA GLN A 185 8.17 1.16 -21.63
C GLN A 185 8.40 2.55 -21.04
N LYS A 186 9.66 2.91 -20.77
CA LYS A 186 9.99 4.26 -20.28
C LYS A 186 9.67 5.30 -21.35
N ASN A 187 8.96 6.36 -20.95
CA ASN A 187 8.53 7.44 -21.82
C ASN A 187 8.39 8.73 -21.01
N ASP A 188 9.11 9.78 -21.34
CA ASP A 188 9.09 11.06 -20.61
C ASP A 188 7.70 11.73 -20.58
N TYR A 189 6.82 11.40 -21.52
CA TYR A 189 5.42 11.85 -21.57
C TYR A 189 4.44 10.86 -20.92
N GLY A 190 4.96 9.78 -20.34
CA GLY A 190 4.17 8.75 -19.68
C GLY A 190 3.73 9.15 -18.28
N GLU A 191 3.25 8.16 -17.54
CA GLU A 191 2.78 8.27 -16.16
C GLU A 191 3.85 7.80 -15.17
N SER A 192 4.12 8.61 -14.17
CA SER A 192 5.02 8.27 -13.06
C SER A 192 4.28 7.53 -11.93
N LEU A 193 5.05 6.92 -11.03
CA LEU A 193 4.49 6.34 -9.79
C LEU A 193 3.73 7.40 -8.97
N GLY A 194 4.26 8.63 -8.85
CA GLY A 194 3.60 9.72 -8.12
C GLY A 194 2.26 10.09 -8.73
N GLU A 195 2.17 10.24 -10.07
CA GLU A 195 0.93 10.53 -10.78
C GLU A 195 -0.09 9.39 -10.65
N LEU A 196 0.35 8.13 -10.68
CA LEU A 196 -0.51 6.96 -10.43
C LEU A 196 -1.06 6.96 -9.00
N ILE A 197 -0.23 7.26 -8.01
CA ILE A 197 -0.66 7.37 -6.60
C ILE A 197 -1.72 8.47 -6.43
N GLU A 198 -1.57 9.63 -7.10
CA GLU A 198 -2.60 10.69 -7.03
C GLU A 198 -3.94 10.18 -7.60
N GLN A 199 -3.94 9.46 -8.72
CA GLN A 199 -5.18 8.87 -9.25
C GLN A 199 -5.84 7.88 -8.27
N ILE A 200 -5.02 7.07 -7.60
CA ILE A 200 -5.54 6.13 -6.60
C ILE A 200 -6.12 6.87 -5.40
N ARG A 201 -5.44 7.91 -4.91
CA ARG A 201 -5.95 8.76 -3.81
C ARG A 201 -7.31 9.37 -4.15
N ASP A 202 -7.48 9.83 -5.39
CA ASP A 202 -8.75 10.40 -5.84
C ASP A 202 -9.86 9.33 -5.96
N LYS A 203 -9.54 8.16 -6.49
CA LYS A 203 -10.51 7.08 -6.70
C LYS A 203 -10.91 6.35 -5.41
N PHE A 204 -9.98 6.21 -4.48
CA PHE A 204 -10.14 5.49 -3.23
C PHE A 204 -10.13 6.45 -2.02
N ALA A 205 -10.65 7.67 -2.18
CA ALA A 205 -10.60 8.70 -1.15
C ALA A 205 -11.22 8.25 0.20
N ASP A 206 -12.18 7.34 0.17
CA ASP A 206 -12.86 6.79 1.35
C ASP A 206 -12.23 5.47 1.86
N ASP A 207 -11.28 4.87 1.12
CA ASP A 207 -10.57 3.67 1.57
C ASP A 207 -9.33 4.04 2.40
N TYR A 208 -9.60 4.31 3.68
CA TYR A 208 -8.54 4.63 4.65
C TYR A 208 -7.43 3.56 4.70
N ALA A 209 -7.77 2.26 4.64
CA ALA A 209 -6.79 1.19 4.77
C ALA A 209 -5.79 1.19 3.61
N LEU A 210 -6.28 1.35 2.39
CA LEU A 210 -5.43 1.48 1.21
C LEU A 210 -4.55 2.73 1.28
N LEU A 211 -5.13 3.89 1.64
CA LEU A 211 -4.38 5.14 1.73
C LEU A 211 -3.26 5.08 2.75
N VAL A 212 -3.52 4.53 3.96
CA VAL A 212 -2.47 4.31 4.97
C VAL A 212 -1.40 3.36 4.45
N HIS A 213 -1.79 2.31 3.75
CA HIS A 213 -0.89 1.33 3.20
C HIS A 213 0.05 1.97 2.16
N ILE A 214 -0.49 2.75 1.22
CA ILE A 214 0.29 3.49 0.23
C ILE A 214 1.27 4.45 0.93
N GLU A 215 0.77 5.32 1.82
CA GLU A 215 1.60 6.29 2.51
C GLU A 215 2.71 5.62 3.32
N SER A 216 2.42 4.52 3.98
CA SER A 216 3.41 3.72 4.71
C SER A 216 4.50 3.15 3.77
N THR A 217 4.10 2.68 2.59
CA THR A 217 5.01 2.09 1.60
C THR A 217 5.95 3.16 1.00
N ILE A 218 5.40 4.34 0.65
CA ILE A 218 6.18 5.41 0.02
C ILE A 218 6.90 6.33 1.01
N SER A 219 6.63 6.21 2.32
CA SER A 219 7.15 7.09 3.37
C SER A 219 8.67 7.25 3.37
N GLN A 220 9.38 6.19 2.99
CA GLN A 220 10.84 6.16 2.94
C GLN A 220 11.41 6.55 1.58
N ILE A 221 10.55 6.79 0.58
CA ILE A 221 10.94 7.17 -0.77
C ILE A 221 10.99 8.70 -0.86
N ASP A 222 12.01 9.24 -1.52
CA ASP A 222 12.05 10.67 -1.77
C ASP A 222 10.94 11.05 -2.75
N SER A 223 10.25 12.17 -2.50
CA SER A 223 9.15 12.62 -3.36
C SER A 223 9.58 12.80 -4.82
N GLU A 224 10.80 13.28 -5.07
CA GLU A 224 11.35 13.43 -6.43
C GLU A 224 11.49 12.07 -7.15
N GLU A 225 11.86 11.01 -6.43
CA GLU A 225 12.01 9.67 -6.98
C GLU A 225 10.67 9.09 -7.48
N LEU A 226 9.55 9.47 -6.84
CA LEU A 226 8.22 9.03 -7.27
C LEU A 226 7.83 9.56 -8.67
N TYR A 227 8.41 10.69 -9.08
CA TYR A 227 8.09 11.33 -10.35
C TYR A 227 9.21 11.19 -11.41
N ARG A 228 10.35 10.62 -11.03
CA ARG A 228 11.55 10.55 -11.88
C ARG A 228 11.40 9.64 -13.10
N ILE A 229 10.75 8.49 -12.92
CA ILE A 229 10.56 7.48 -13.96
C ILE A 229 9.10 7.51 -14.40
N LYS A 230 8.89 7.59 -15.72
CA LYS A 230 7.57 7.57 -16.34
C LYS A 230 7.45 6.42 -17.32
N TYR A 231 6.25 5.83 -17.39
CA TYR A 231 5.93 4.71 -18.26
C TYR A 231 4.79 5.07 -19.22
N ASP A 232 4.91 4.61 -20.47
CA ASP A 232 3.87 4.78 -21.48
C ASP A 232 2.59 4.01 -21.06
N SER A 233 1.52 4.76 -20.76
CA SER A 233 0.27 4.20 -20.27
C SER A 233 -0.44 3.34 -21.33
N THR A 234 -0.32 3.72 -22.62
CA THR A 234 -0.93 2.98 -23.73
C THR A 234 -0.21 1.64 -23.91
N TYR A 235 1.13 1.67 -23.93
CA TYR A 235 1.93 0.46 -24.02
C TYR A 235 1.70 -0.46 -22.82
N THR A 236 1.69 0.08 -21.61
CA THR A 236 1.46 -0.64 -20.35
C THR A 236 0.10 -1.37 -20.39
N LYS A 237 -0.97 -0.66 -20.79
CA LYS A 237 -2.31 -1.24 -20.91
C LYS A 237 -2.36 -2.34 -21.97
N ALA A 238 -1.76 -2.13 -23.14
CA ALA A 238 -1.72 -3.11 -24.21
C ALA A 238 -0.92 -4.37 -23.87
N ASN A 239 0.01 -4.27 -22.91
CA ASN A 239 0.91 -5.33 -22.51
C ASN A 239 0.68 -5.87 -21.08
N LEU A 240 -0.49 -5.62 -20.51
CA LEU A 240 -0.99 -6.30 -19.31
C LEU A 240 -1.53 -7.68 -19.71
N ARG A 241 -1.08 -8.74 -19.04
CA ARG A 241 -1.49 -10.14 -19.29
C ARG A 241 -1.67 -10.88 -17.97
N TYR A 242 -2.58 -11.84 -17.96
CA TYR A 242 -2.93 -12.69 -16.84
C TYR A 242 -2.61 -14.14 -17.16
N TYR A 243 -2.06 -14.88 -16.21
CA TYR A 243 -1.69 -16.29 -16.40
C TYR A 243 -2.10 -17.12 -15.18
N ASN A 244 -2.41 -18.40 -15.43
CA ASN A 244 -2.43 -19.38 -14.38
C ASN A 244 -0.99 -19.83 -14.10
N ALA A 245 -0.55 -19.85 -12.86
CA ALA A 245 0.81 -20.28 -12.50
C ALA A 245 1.13 -21.70 -13.01
N LYS A 246 0.11 -22.58 -13.07
CA LYS A 246 0.25 -23.95 -13.58
C LYS A 246 0.65 -24.04 -15.05
N ASP A 247 0.31 -23.00 -15.84
CA ASP A 247 0.57 -22.95 -17.28
C ASP A 247 1.89 -22.27 -17.63
N ILE A 248 2.60 -21.74 -16.62
CA ILE A 248 3.93 -21.14 -16.77
C ILE A 248 4.99 -22.26 -16.66
N PRO A 249 6.02 -22.29 -17.51
CA PRO A 249 7.12 -23.25 -17.38
C PRO A 249 7.78 -23.14 -16.01
N HIS A 250 7.77 -24.20 -15.23
CA HIS A 250 8.38 -24.26 -13.90
C HIS A 250 8.74 -25.69 -13.50
N PHE A 251 9.56 -25.84 -12.45
CA PHE A 251 9.81 -27.13 -11.80
C PHE A 251 8.61 -27.51 -10.94
N ASN A 252 8.07 -28.71 -11.11
CA ASN A 252 6.86 -29.18 -10.42
C ASN A 252 7.14 -29.81 -9.05
N GLU A 253 8.39 -30.12 -8.74
CA GLU A 253 8.76 -30.78 -7.49
C GLU A 253 9.11 -29.76 -6.42
N LYS A 254 8.81 -30.08 -5.16
CA LYS A 254 9.29 -29.31 -4.01
C LYS A 254 10.82 -29.29 -3.97
N THR A 255 11.38 -28.20 -3.45
CA THR A 255 12.81 -28.16 -3.20
C THR A 255 13.20 -29.28 -2.23
N PRO A 256 14.28 -30.04 -2.49
CA PRO A 256 14.79 -31.05 -1.58
C PRO A 256 15.13 -30.47 -0.20
N ASP A 257 15.10 -31.30 0.83
CA ASP A 257 15.54 -30.90 2.16
C ASP A 257 16.97 -30.34 2.15
N GLY A 258 17.15 -29.19 2.76
CA GLY A 258 18.43 -28.47 2.79
C GLY A 258 18.69 -27.55 1.59
N VAL A 259 17.76 -27.46 0.63
CA VAL A 259 17.78 -26.47 -0.46
C VAL A 259 16.88 -25.29 -0.11
N PHE A 260 17.45 -24.09 -0.11
CA PHE A 260 16.77 -22.86 0.23
C PHE A 260 16.88 -21.85 -0.92
N ASN A 261 15.87 -20.96 -1.05
CA ASN A 261 15.87 -19.87 -2.02
C ASN A 261 16.06 -20.29 -3.48
N ALA A 262 15.41 -21.38 -3.90
CA ALA A 262 15.39 -21.76 -5.30
C ALA A 262 14.65 -20.69 -6.14
N GLU A 263 15.36 -20.13 -7.11
CA GLU A 263 14.88 -19.03 -7.96
C GLU A 263 15.30 -19.27 -9.41
N TYR A 264 14.50 -18.84 -10.36
CA TYR A 264 14.79 -18.98 -11.79
C TYR A 264 14.00 -17.99 -12.65
N ASP A 265 14.44 -17.80 -13.89
CA ASP A 265 13.75 -16.98 -14.86
C ASP A 265 12.83 -17.82 -15.73
N CYS A 266 11.60 -17.37 -15.96
CA CYS A 266 10.63 -18.00 -16.84
C CYS A 266 10.23 -17.03 -17.97
N ALA A 267 10.23 -17.52 -19.20
CA ALA A 267 9.66 -16.82 -20.35
C ALA A 267 8.17 -17.18 -20.48
N LEU A 268 7.32 -16.15 -20.50
CA LEU A 268 5.85 -16.29 -20.54
C LEU A 268 5.28 -16.07 -21.93
N ASP A 269 6.11 -15.78 -22.94
CA ASP A 269 5.64 -15.44 -24.29
C ASP A 269 4.82 -16.56 -24.96
N THR A 270 5.07 -17.81 -24.60
CA THR A 270 4.37 -18.99 -25.14
C THR A 270 3.31 -19.56 -24.21
N SER A 271 3.19 -19.04 -22.99
CA SER A 271 2.18 -19.48 -22.04
C SER A 271 0.79 -18.93 -22.41
N PRO A 272 -0.29 -19.70 -22.25
CA PRO A 272 -1.63 -19.25 -22.55
C PRO A 272 -2.05 -18.13 -21.58
N ALA A 273 -2.37 -16.97 -22.13
CA ALA A 273 -2.87 -15.85 -21.34
C ALA A 273 -4.38 -16.01 -21.08
N LEU A 274 -4.80 -15.67 -19.89
CA LEU A 274 -6.20 -15.55 -19.49
C LEU A 274 -6.78 -14.21 -19.97
N SER A 275 -8.08 -14.15 -20.19
CA SER A 275 -8.77 -12.88 -20.41
C SER A 275 -8.93 -12.09 -19.10
N GLU A 276 -9.18 -10.78 -19.20
CA GLU A 276 -9.51 -9.95 -18.05
C GLU A 276 -10.80 -10.45 -17.35
N GLN A 277 -11.76 -10.95 -18.12
CA GLN A 277 -13.00 -11.52 -17.60
C GLN A 277 -12.75 -12.78 -16.78
N ASP A 278 -11.90 -13.70 -17.27
CA ASP A 278 -11.50 -14.90 -16.52
C ASP A 278 -10.81 -14.53 -15.19
N MET A 279 -10.00 -13.47 -15.22
CA MET A 279 -9.32 -12.98 -14.03
C MET A 279 -10.31 -12.40 -13.01
N ILE A 280 -11.25 -11.56 -13.46
CA ILE A 280 -12.30 -10.97 -12.60
C ILE A 280 -13.19 -12.08 -12.01
N PHE A 281 -13.59 -13.05 -12.84
CA PHE A 281 -14.36 -14.19 -12.40
C PHE A 281 -13.64 -15.00 -11.33
N TRP A 282 -12.34 -15.30 -11.56
CA TRP A 282 -11.52 -15.99 -10.59
C TRP A 282 -11.41 -15.24 -9.25
N ILE A 283 -11.29 -13.89 -9.25
CA ILE A 283 -11.25 -13.09 -8.03
C ILE A 283 -12.59 -13.17 -7.29
N SER A 284 -13.72 -13.11 -8.00
CA SER A 284 -15.06 -13.01 -7.41
C SER A 284 -15.64 -14.34 -6.93
N GLU A 285 -15.13 -15.48 -7.40
CA GLU A 285 -15.50 -16.81 -6.92
C GLU A 285 -14.87 -17.16 -5.56
N GLY A 286 -14.97 -16.35 -4.55
CA GLY A 286 -14.33 -16.58 -3.26
C GLY A 286 -15.25 -16.61 -2.09
#